data_494372e3a5eeddd6ec8a666940ca98ef
#
_entry.id   494372e3a5eeddd6ec8a666940ca98ef
#
_cell.length_a   1.000
_cell.length_b   1.000
_cell.length_c   1.000
_cell.angle_alpha   90.00
_cell.angle_beta   90.00
_cell.angle_gamma   90.00
#
_symmetry.space_group_name_H-M   'P 1'
#
loop_
_entity.id
_entity.type
_entity.pdbx_description
1 polymer ?
#
loop_
_entity_poly.entity_id
_entity_poly.type
_entity_poly.pdbx_seq_one_letter_code
_entity_poly.pdbx_strand_id
1 'polypeptide(L)'
;YYSVYFERDTARFGAVTERYNSHHLAVEAQGDDYLAVFKGILLLNALNNIANNDSVTPSEENIYNLFEGTPIYNNVGEILDYFNEKSIIQRQPNGNFSILFTALPTDEIQKIKEELKLTTFLFTEQVINFGDTAKNFMNKNLSQVARPLEFQFFSLTSNEYTLLNKIENFAKNATSYSVLLAFMVGKTRQDIFELKDIINKNKQDERFKNICFVLLESPMGEKEYERFIEYQANATCAQKHGLANQQKTYAKNASEMISGWLGEIRGGNVTFCLRDDELPISGTRLASTINNSIAPAIFTSGPEALEIIRTRSSNTFWRKSLVKATVDNVLSFHT
;
A
#
# COMPACT_ATOMS: atom_id res chain seq x y z
N TYR A 1 -14.86 -7.10 37.69
CA TYR A 1 -13.43 -6.84 37.45
C TYR A 1 -13.19 -5.75 36.40
N TYR A 2 -13.91 -5.76 35.27
CA TYR A 2 -13.73 -4.82 34.18
C TYR A 2 -13.97 -3.36 34.57
N SER A 3 -15.11 -3.07 35.20
CA SER A 3 -15.50 -1.71 35.58
C SER A 3 -14.52 -1.11 36.62
N VAL A 4 -14.02 -1.91 37.55
CA VAL A 4 -13.18 -1.41 38.64
C VAL A 4 -11.77 -1.01 38.18
N TYR A 5 -11.20 -1.67 37.19
CA TYR A 5 -9.85 -1.40 36.70
C TYR A 5 -9.83 -0.38 35.55
N PHE A 6 -10.74 -0.49 34.60
CA PHE A 6 -10.76 0.35 33.42
C PHE A 6 -11.37 1.72 33.68
N GLU A 7 -12.32 1.84 34.60
CA GLU A 7 -12.89 3.14 34.99
C GLU A 7 -11.98 3.97 35.90
N ARG A 8 -11.06 3.34 36.64
CA ARG A 8 -10.13 4.06 37.52
C ARG A 8 -8.98 4.73 36.79
N ASP A 9 -8.56 4.25 35.64
CA ASP A 9 -7.49 4.85 34.83
C ASP A 9 -8.03 5.23 33.45
N THR A 10 -8.89 6.25 33.44
CA THR A 10 -9.51 6.76 32.21
C THR A 10 -8.50 7.33 31.21
N ALA A 11 -7.33 7.79 31.67
CA ALA A 11 -6.28 8.24 30.78
C ALA A 11 -5.68 7.09 29.96
N ARG A 12 -5.63 5.88 30.52
CA ARG A 12 -5.04 4.70 29.91
C ARG A 12 -6.07 3.82 29.20
N PHE A 13 -7.27 3.71 29.76
CA PHE A 13 -8.30 2.77 29.34
C PHE A 13 -9.63 3.43 28.90
N GLY A 14 -9.70 4.75 28.85
CA GLY A 14 -10.91 5.46 28.46
C GLY A 14 -11.44 5.01 27.10
N ALA A 15 -10.56 4.78 26.14
CA ALA A 15 -10.94 4.27 24.81
C ALA A 15 -11.50 2.84 24.85
N VAL A 16 -11.03 1.99 25.78
CA VAL A 16 -11.53 0.61 25.95
C VAL A 16 -12.92 0.64 26.58
N THR A 17 -13.12 1.48 27.60
CA THR A 17 -14.39 1.66 28.27
C THR A 17 -15.45 2.22 27.30
N GLU A 18 -15.07 3.20 26.49
CA GLU A 18 -15.96 3.80 25.49
C GLU A 18 -16.40 2.77 24.44
N ARG A 19 -15.46 1.95 23.93
CA ARG A 19 -15.78 0.86 23.00
C ARG A 19 -16.68 -0.19 23.63
N TYR A 20 -16.44 -0.56 24.90
CA TYR A 20 -17.31 -1.46 25.61
C TYR A 20 -18.75 -0.90 25.71
N ASN A 21 -18.87 0.35 26.17
CA ASN A 21 -20.15 1.01 26.34
C ASN A 21 -20.94 1.17 25.02
N SER A 22 -20.23 1.32 23.92
CA SER A 22 -20.86 1.47 22.58
C SER A 22 -21.56 0.20 22.08
N HIS A 23 -21.09 -0.97 22.48
CA HIS A 23 -21.56 -2.22 21.87
C HIS A 23 -22.08 -3.26 22.86
N HIS A 24 -21.79 -3.16 24.18
CA HIS A 24 -22.07 -4.26 25.12
C HIS A 24 -23.54 -4.69 25.16
N LEU A 25 -24.50 -3.76 25.11
CA LEU A 25 -25.93 -4.09 25.13
C LEU A 25 -26.36 -4.86 23.88
N ALA A 26 -25.86 -4.48 22.72
CA ALA A 26 -26.16 -5.16 21.46
C ALA A 26 -25.52 -6.56 21.39
N VAL A 27 -24.32 -6.69 21.94
CA VAL A 27 -23.59 -7.97 22.00
C VAL A 27 -24.19 -8.91 23.04
N GLU A 28 -24.52 -8.39 24.24
CA GLU A 28 -25.17 -9.14 25.32
C GLU A 28 -26.51 -9.75 24.89
N ALA A 29 -27.27 -9.02 24.06
CA ALA A 29 -28.51 -9.52 23.48
C ALA A 29 -28.36 -10.74 22.57
N GLN A 30 -27.13 -11.05 22.07
CA GLN A 30 -26.85 -12.24 21.28
C GLN A 30 -26.52 -13.46 22.11
N GLY A 31 -26.11 -13.28 23.37
CA GLY A 31 -25.81 -14.35 24.32
C GLY A 31 -24.45 -14.19 25.02
N ASP A 32 -24.27 -15.02 26.04
CA ASP A 32 -23.09 -14.98 26.92
C ASP A 32 -21.78 -15.28 26.18
N ASP A 33 -21.79 -16.18 25.20
CA ASP A 33 -20.64 -16.53 24.39
C ASP A 33 -20.14 -15.32 23.58
N TYR A 34 -21.08 -14.57 22.96
CA TYR A 34 -20.77 -13.35 22.21
C TYR A 34 -20.15 -12.30 23.13
N LEU A 35 -20.74 -12.11 24.32
CA LEU A 35 -20.23 -11.14 25.28
C LEU A 35 -18.82 -11.54 25.80
N ALA A 36 -18.58 -12.84 26.00
CA ALA A 36 -17.29 -13.34 26.44
C ALA A 36 -16.20 -13.09 25.36
N VAL A 37 -16.47 -13.41 24.09
CA VAL A 37 -15.53 -13.17 22.98
C VAL A 37 -15.29 -11.66 22.81
N PHE A 38 -16.33 -10.83 22.87
CA PHE A 38 -16.20 -9.39 22.80
C PHE A 38 -15.27 -8.83 23.90
N LYS A 39 -15.46 -9.27 25.15
CA LYS A 39 -14.58 -8.90 26.28
C LYS A 39 -13.15 -9.40 26.09
N GLY A 40 -12.97 -10.58 25.52
CA GLY A 40 -11.66 -11.13 25.17
C GLY A 40 -10.91 -10.24 24.18
N ILE A 41 -11.57 -9.81 23.10
CA ILE A 41 -10.98 -8.89 22.11
C ILE A 41 -10.63 -7.55 22.74
N LEU A 42 -11.50 -6.99 23.59
CA LEU A 42 -11.23 -5.75 24.34
C LEU A 42 -10.01 -5.88 25.23
N LEU A 43 -9.88 -7.00 25.93
CA LEU A 43 -8.74 -7.28 26.79
C LEU A 43 -7.43 -7.32 25.99
N LEU A 44 -7.41 -8.06 24.90
CA LEU A 44 -6.23 -8.13 24.02
C LEU A 44 -5.87 -6.74 23.45
N ASN A 45 -6.85 -5.95 23.00
CA ASN A 45 -6.61 -4.59 22.55
C ASN A 45 -6.00 -3.70 23.67
N ALA A 46 -6.49 -3.84 24.90
CA ALA A 46 -5.96 -3.10 26.04
C ALA A 46 -4.53 -3.53 26.39
N LEU A 47 -4.26 -4.83 26.41
CA LEU A 47 -2.95 -5.40 26.72
C LEU A 47 -1.91 -5.07 25.63
N ASN A 48 -2.28 -5.15 24.37
CA ASN A 48 -1.40 -4.80 23.25
C ASN A 48 -0.96 -3.33 23.30
N ASN A 49 -1.83 -2.43 23.73
CA ASN A 49 -1.47 -1.01 23.93
C ASN A 49 -0.46 -0.79 25.07
N ILE A 50 -0.36 -1.72 26.01
CA ILE A 50 0.54 -1.61 27.17
C ILE A 50 1.86 -2.33 26.90
N ALA A 51 1.79 -3.58 26.41
CA ALA A 51 2.92 -4.50 26.38
C ALA A 51 3.62 -4.58 25.02
N ASN A 52 2.97 -4.18 23.92
CA ASN A 52 3.46 -4.30 22.53
C ASN A 52 4.18 -5.65 22.29
N ASN A 53 3.50 -6.75 22.65
CA ASN A 53 4.01 -8.11 22.58
C ASN A 53 3.08 -8.96 21.71
N ASP A 54 3.64 -9.77 20.82
CA ASP A 54 2.90 -10.60 19.88
C ASP A 54 1.92 -11.58 20.58
N SER A 55 2.26 -12.06 21.79
CA SER A 55 1.40 -12.97 22.57
C SER A 55 0.11 -12.33 23.09
N VAL A 56 0.00 -11.00 23.07
CA VAL A 56 -1.20 -10.26 23.53
C VAL A 56 -1.82 -9.42 22.42
N THR A 57 -1.37 -9.60 21.17
CA THR A 57 -2.02 -8.95 20.03
C THR A 57 -3.45 -9.47 19.86
N PRO A 58 -4.41 -8.67 19.45
CA PRO A 58 -5.77 -9.10 19.17
C PRO A 58 -5.86 -9.83 17.81
N SER A 59 -4.97 -10.82 17.59
CA SER A 59 -4.96 -11.69 16.43
C SER A 59 -6.02 -12.79 16.58
N GLU A 60 -6.42 -13.38 15.46
CA GLU A 60 -7.36 -14.49 15.45
C GLU A 60 -6.86 -15.66 16.31
N GLU A 61 -5.59 -16.02 16.19
CA GLU A 61 -4.92 -17.07 16.98
C GLU A 61 -5.01 -16.78 18.48
N ASN A 62 -4.65 -15.57 18.91
CA ASN A 62 -4.68 -15.21 20.33
C ASN A 62 -6.12 -15.16 20.88
N ILE A 63 -7.11 -14.80 20.05
CA ILE A 63 -8.53 -14.85 20.45
C ILE A 63 -8.95 -16.31 20.65
N TYR A 64 -8.61 -17.22 19.74
CA TYR A 64 -8.88 -18.66 19.94
C TYR A 64 -8.19 -19.20 21.20
N ASN A 65 -6.94 -18.85 21.42
CA ASN A 65 -6.17 -19.28 22.59
C ASN A 65 -6.79 -18.83 23.93
N LEU A 66 -7.48 -17.66 23.96
CA LEU A 66 -8.21 -17.24 25.17
C LEU A 66 -9.35 -18.18 25.57
N PHE A 67 -9.91 -18.91 24.62
CA PHE A 67 -11.06 -19.79 24.82
C PHE A 67 -10.70 -21.29 24.71
N GLU A 68 -9.42 -21.61 24.57
CA GLU A 68 -8.95 -22.99 24.52
C GLU A 68 -9.43 -23.78 25.77
N GLY A 69 -9.97 -24.97 25.53
CA GLY A 69 -10.54 -25.80 26.58
C GLY A 69 -11.93 -25.38 27.09
N THR A 70 -12.54 -24.36 26.51
CA THR A 70 -13.94 -23.97 26.81
C THR A 70 -14.89 -24.35 25.67
N PRO A 71 -16.21 -24.47 25.92
CA PRO A 71 -17.20 -24.72 24.88
C PRO A 71 -17.24 -23.61 23.82
N ILE A 72 -16.89 -22.37 24.18
CA ILE A 72 -16.89 -21.19 23.32
C ILE A 72 -15.91 -21.36 22.16
N TYR A 73 -14.81 -22.10 22.34
CA TYR A 73 -13.76 -22.30 21.35
C TYR A 73 -14.30 -22.65 19.95
N ASN A 74 -15.28 -23.55 19.90
CA ASN A 74 -15.85 -24.02 18.63
C ASN A 74 -16.67 -22.95 17.91
N ASN A 75 -17.15 -21.92 18.62
CA ASN A 75 -18.03 -20.89 18.11
C ASN A 75 -17.28 -19.57 17.83
N VAL A 76 -16.00 -19.46 18.20
CA VAL A 76 -15.21 -18.21 18.07
C VAL A 76 -15.25 -17.67 16.64
N GLY A 77 -15.07 -18.54 15.64
CA GLY A 77 -15.08 -18.12 14.23
C GLY A 77 -16.40 -17.50 13.80
N GLU A 78 -17.52 -18.15 14.10
CA GLU A 78 -18.87 -17.66 13.81
C GLU A 78 -19.14 -16.31 14.50
N ILE A 79 -18.69 -16.18 15.75
CA ILE A 79 -18.83 -14.94 16.53
C ILE A 79 -18.01 -13.80 15.93
N LEU A 80 -16.77 -14.08 15.47
CA LEU A 80 -15.93 -13.09 14.81
C LEU A 80 -16.54 -12.62 13.49
N ASP A 81 -17.10 -13.54 12.70
CA ASP A 81 -17.79 -13.23 11.45
C ASP A 81 -19.00 -12.34 11.72
N TYR A 82 -19.81 -12.69 12.71
CA TYR A 82 -20.94 -11.86 13.14
C TYR A 82 -20.49 -10.44 13.55
N PHE A 83 -19.45 -10.33 14.38
CA PHE A 83 -18.96 -9.01 14.79
C PHE A 83 -18.44 -8.19 13.62
N ASN A 84 -17.80 -8.83 12.64
CA ASN A 84 -17.33 -8.15 11.45
C ASN A 84 -18.50 -7.68 10.56
N GLU A 85 -19.52 -8.54 10.34
CA GLU A 85 -20.72 -8.17 9.59
C GLU A 85 -21.49 -7.01 10.23
N LYS A 86 -21.56 -6.99 11.56
CA LYS A 86 -22.22 -5.91 12.32
C LYS A 86 -21.36 -4.69 12.53
N SER A 87 -20.15 -4.65 11.95
CA SER A 87 -19.22 -3.54 12.12
C SER A 87 -18.91 -3.23 13.60
N ILE A 88 -18.89 -4.24 14.43
CA ILE A 88 -18.47 -4.15 15.84
C ILE A 88 -16.96 -4.21 15.92
N ILE A 89 -16.37 -5.12 15.13
CA ILE A 89 -14.92 -5.26 14.97
C ILE A 89 -14.51 -5.04 13.52
N GLN A 90 -13.23 -4.75 13.32
CA GLN A 90 -12.62 -4.69 12.00
C GLN A 90 -11.25 -5.38 12.02
N ARG A 91 -10.99 -6.23 11.03
CA ARG A 91 -9.67 -6.81 10.80
C ARG A 91 -8.76 -5.77 10.17
N GLN A 92 -7.63 -5.51 10.79
CA GLN A 92 -6.60 -4.59 10.31
C GLN A 92 -5.67 -5.25 9.28
N PRO A 93 -4.86 -4.50 8.51
CA PRO A 93 -3.92 -5.05 7.54
C PRO A 93 -2.91 -6.04 8.12
N ASN A 94 -2.53 -5.86 9.39
CA ASN A 94 -1.62 -6.76 10.13
C ASN A 94 -2.31 -8.03 10.66
N GLY A 95 -3.60 -8.25 10.33
CA GLY A 95 -4.37 -9.40 10.77
C GLY A 95 -5.04 -9.28 12.13
N ASN A 96 -4.75 -8.23 12.90
CA ASN A 96 -5.33 -7.99 14.21
C ASN A 96 -6.76 -7.45 14.12
N PHE A 97 -7.57 -7.70 15.15
CA PHE A 97 -8.92 -7.13 15.25
C PHE A 97 -8.93 -5.88 16.12
N SER A 98 -9.61 -4.85 15.68
CA SER A 98 -9.91 -3.66 16.47
C SER A 98 -11.41 -3.52 16.66
N ILE A 99 -11.83 -3.12 17.86
CA ILE A 99 -13.24 -2.79 18.12
C ILE A 99 -13.50 -1.35 17.69
N LEU A 100 -14.59 -1.14 16.98
CA LEU A 100 -15.01 0.16 16.50
C LEU A 100 -15.77 0.91 17.61
N PHE A 101 -15.75 2.24 17.58
CA PHE A 101 -16.46 3.06 18.57
C PHE A 101 -17.98 3.08 18.35
N THR A 102 -18.39 3.01 17.08
CA THR A 102 -19.80 3.08 16.68
C THR A 102 -20.02 2.21 15.47
N ALA A 103 -21.08 1.40 15.45
CA ALA A 103 -21.45 0.64 14.27
C ALA A 103 -21.92 1.61 13.17
N LEU A 104 -21.35 1.47 11.98
CA LEU A 104 -21.77 2.20 10.80
C LEU A 104 -22.94 1.49 10.11
N PRO A 105 -23.84 2.21 9.40
CA PRO A 105 -24.95 1.60 8.68
C PRO A 105 -24.47 0.66 7.56
N THR A 106 -24.69 -0.63 7.71
CA THR A 106 -24.20 -1.67 6.77
C THR A 106 -24.75 -1.47 5.36
N ASP A 107 -26.02 -1.12 5.23
CA ASP A 107 -26.66 -0.89 3.92
C ASP A 107 -26.04 0.31 3.19
N GLU A 108 -25.67 1.35 3.93
CA GLU A 108 -25.00 2.52 3.35
C GLU A 108 -23.58 2.19 2.92
N ILE A 109 -22.83 1.44 3.73
CA ILE A 109 -21.52 0.95 3.38
C ILE A 109 -21.57 0.13 2.09
N GLN A 110 -22.52 -0.80 1.96
CA GLN A 110 -22.65 -1.63 0.77
C GLN A 110 -22.92 -0.81 -0.49
N LYS A 111 -23.79 0.19 -0.43
CA LYS A 111 -24.03 1.12 -1.55
C LYS A 111 -22.77 1.90 -1.93
N ILE A 112 -22.04 2.40 -0.95
CA ILE A 112 -20.77 3.12 -1.19
C ILE A 112 -19.73 2.18 -1.81
N LYS A 113 -19.63 0.92 -1.35
CA LYS A 113 -18.70 -0.09 -1.93
C LYS A 113 -18.96 -0.28 -3.43
N GLU A 114 -20.22 -0.46 -3.81
CA GLU A 114 -20.62 -0.65 -5.22
C GLU A 114 -20.31 0.60 -6.05
N GLU A 115 -20.63 1.79 -5.55
CA GLU A 115 -20.30 3.05 -6.20
C GLU A 115 -18.78 3.21 -6.41
N LEU A 116 -17.98 2.97 -5.37
CA LEU A 116 -16.52 3.09 -5.45
C LEU A 116 -15.91 2.13 -6.47
N LYS A 117 -16.41 0.91 -6.58
CA LYS A 117 -15.95 -0.06 -7.58
C LYS A 117 -16.24 0.37 -9.01
N LEU A 118 -17.38 1.00 -9.24
CA LEU A 118 -17.83 1.39 -10.58
C LEU A 118 -17.28 2.73 -11.05
N THR A 119 -16.94 3.62 -10.14
CA THR A 119 -16.59 5.01 -10.48
C THR A 119 -15.16 5.38 -10.13
N THR A 120 -14.72 5.10 -8.90
CA THR A 120 -13.48 5.65 -8.36
C THR A 120 -12.32 4.66 -8.45
N PHE A 121 -12.58 3.37 -8.25
CA PHE A 121 -11.55 2.33 -8.18
C PHE A 121 -11.77 1.21 -9.20
N LEU A 122 -12.25 1.56 -10.39
CA LEU A 122 -12.48 0.63 -11.48
C LEU A 122 -11.18 -0.08 -11.91
N PHE A 123 -10.07 0.64 -11.93
CA PHE A 123 -8.76 0.14 -12.33
C PHE A 123 -7.77 0.11 -11.15
N THR A 124 -6.87 -0.87 -11.15
CA THR A 124 -5.86 -1.07 -10.11
C THR A 124 -4.95 0.16 -9.92
N GLU A 125 -4.65 0.88 -11.00
CA GLU A 125 -3.88 2.13 -10.94
C GLU A 125 -4.55 3.22 -10.10
N GLN A 126 -5.89 3.25 -10.07
CA GLN A 126 -6.64 4.21 -9.26
C GLN A 126 -6.53 3.90 -7.76
N VAL A 127 -6.47 2.62 -7.41
CA VAL A 127 -6.24 2.19 -6.03
C VAL A 127 -4.86 2.62 -5.54
N ILE A 128 -3.83 2.35 -6.33
CA ILE A 128 -2.44 2.64 -5.90
C ILE A 128 -2.15 4.14 -5.88
N ASN A 129 -2.77 4.91 -6.77
CA ASN A 129 -2.64 6.36 -6.83
C ASN A 129 -3.55 7.10 -5.84
N PHE A 130 -4.34 6.38 -5.05
CA PHE A 130 -5.21 7.02 -4.06
C PHE A 130 -4.39 7.69 -2.95
N GLY A 131 -4.58 8.98 -2.80
CA GLY A 131 -3.82 9.81 -1.87
C GLY A 131 -2.32 9.89 -2.22
N ASP A 132 -1.52 10.31 -1.26
CA ASP A 132 -0.06 10.47 -1.45
C ASP A 132 0.76 9.25 -1.04
N THR A 133 0.14 8.14 -0.67
CA THR A 133 0.84 6.97 -0.10
C THR A 133 1.87 6.41 -1.05
N ALA A 134 1.48 6.11 -2.30
CA ALA A 134 2.40 5.57 -3.30
C ALA A 134 3.47 6.57 -3.68
N LYS A 135 3.12 7.83 -3.87
CA LYS A 135 4.06 8.91 -4.19
C LYS A 135 5.11 9.07 -3.08
N ASN A 136 4.70 9.11 -1.83
CA ASN A 136 5.61 9.23 -0.69
C ASN A 136 6.51 8.00 -0.55
N PHE A 137 5.96 6.78 -0.73
CA PHE A 137 6.73 5.55 -0.73
C PHE A 137 7.81 5.56 -1.82
N MET A 138 7.44 5.89 -3.05
CA MET A 138 8.36 5.92 -4.19
C MET A 138 9.42 7.00 -4.02
N ASN A 139 9.05 8.21 -3.63
CA ASN A 139 10.00 9.31 -3.39
C ASN A 139 11.05 8.92 -2.34
N LYS A 140 10.65 8.24 -1.27
CA LYS A 140 11.57 7.74 -0.24
C LYS A 140 12.55 6.70 -0.78
N ASN A 141 12.06 5.72 -1.56
CA ASN A 141 12.86 4.61 -2.06
C ASN A 141 13.70 4.98 -3.29
N LEU A 142 13.30 6.00 -4.04
CA LEU A 142 14.00 6.50 -5.23
C LEU A 142 14.83 7.76 -4.98
N SER A 143 14.92 8.22 -3.73
CA SER A 143 15.66 9.44 -3.36
C SER A 143 17.16 9.40 -3.69
N GLN A 144 17.72 8.22 -3.92
CA GLN A 144 19.14 8.00 -4.27
C GLN A 144 19.36 7.91 -5.77
N VAL A 145 18.35 8.05 -6.61
CA VAL A 145 18.53 8.15 -8.05
C VAL A 145 19.19 9.47 -8.37
N ALA A 146 20.28 9.42 -9.14
CA ALA A 146 21.12 10.59 -9.41
C ALA A 146 20.46 11.56 -10.40
N ARG A 147 19.77 11.04 -11.42
CA ARG A 147 19.05 11.84 -12.41
C ARG A 147 17.63 12.22 -11.94
N PRO A 148 17.04 13.29 -12.47
CA PRO A 148 15.63 13.51 -12.38
C PRO A 148 14.88 12.28 -12.85
N LEU A 149 13.86 11.88 -12.07
CA LEU A 149 13.11 10.68 -12.30
C LEU A 149 11.63 11.02 -12.23
N GLU A 150 10.91 10.55 -13.23
CA GLU A 150 9.45 10.62 -13.27
C GLU A 150 8.90 9.21 -13.32
N PHE A 151 7.84 8.96 -12.59
CA PHE A 151 7.19 7.66 -12.57
C PHE A 151 5.68 7.80 -12.52
N GLN A 152 5.01 6.81 -13.09
CA GLN A 152 3.55 6.68 -13.03
C GLN A 152 3.17 5.21 -12.98
N PHE A 153 2.05 4.91 -12.29
CA PHE A 153 1.47 3.57 -12.24
C PHE A 153 0.41 3.42 -13.33
N PHE A 154 0.42 2.27 -13.98
CA PHE A 154 -0.51 1.89 -15.04
C PHE A 154 -1.05 0.49 -14.76
N SER A 155 -2.30 0.24 -15.10
CA SER A 155 -2.92 -1.08 -15.05
C SER A 155 -3.69 -1.35 -16.34
N LEU A 156 -4.16 -2.58 -16.51
CA LEU A 156 -5.07 -2.91 -17.61
C LEU A 156 -6.27 -1.97 -17.59
N THR A 157 -6.66 -1.54 -18.78
CA THR A 157 -7.84 -0.73 -19.03
C THR A 157 -8.81 -1.54 -19.91
N SER A 158 -9.91 -0.93 -20.33
CA SER A 158 -10.90 -1.58 -21.20
C SER A 158 -10.33 -2.10 -22.52
N ASN A 159 -9.19 -1.55 -22.98
CA ASN A 159 -8.46 -2.04 -24.16
C ASN A 159 -6.99 -1.60 -24.12
N GLU A 160 -6.13 -2.33 -24.84
CA GLU A 160 -4.69 -2.09 -24.94
C GLU A 160 -4.37 -0.68 -25.49
N TYR A 161 -5.11 -0.22 -26.49
CA TYR A 161 -4.91 1.09 -27.09
C TYR A 161 -5.02 2.24 -26.08
N THR A 162 -6.00 2.17 -25.18
CA THR A 162 -6.18 3.17 -24.14
C THR A 162 -5.00 3.18 -23.16
N LEU A 163 -4.49 2.01 -22.78
CA LEU A 163 -3.31 1.88 -21.93
C LEU A 163 -2.08 2.48 -22.59
N LEU A 164 -1.81 2.10 -23.85
CA LEU A 164 -0.65 2.61 -24.61
C LEU A 164 -0.70 4.12 -24.79
N ASN A 165 -1.88 4.70 -25.05
CA ASN A 165 -2.04 6.15 -25.13
C ASN A 165 -1.77 6.85 -23.79
N LYS A 166 -2.16 6.28 -22.67
CA LYS A 166 -1.83 6.84 -21.34
C LYS A 166 -0.32 6.87 -21.12
N ILE A 167 0.38 5.77 -21.50
CA ILE A 167 1.84 5.67 -21.36
C ILE A 167 2.54 6.65 -22.30
N GLU A 168 2.08 6.79 -23.54
CA GLU A 168 2.60 7.77 -24.51
C GLU A 168 2.42 9.21 -24.03
N ASN A 169 1.26 9.53 -23.46
CA ASN A 169 1.02 10.86 -22.87
C ASN A 169 1.92 11.14 -21.68
N PHE A 170 2.17 10.14 -20.84
CA PHE A 170 3.15 10.27 -19.77
C PHE A 170 4.54 10.61 -20.32
N ALA A 171 4.99 9.91 -21.36
CA ALA A 171 6.28 10.18 -21.98
C ALA A 171 6.38 11.58 -22.62
N LYS A 172 5.31 12.02 -23.29
CA LYS A 172 5.28 13.34 -23.95
C LYS A 172 5.30 14.51 -22.97
N ASN A 173 4.74 14.32 -21.78
CA ASN A 173 4.67 15.36 -20.74
C ASN A 173 5.93 15.42 -19.86
N ALA A 174 6.78 14.40 -19.94
CA ALA A 174 7.99 14.30 -19.14
C ALA A 174 9.14 15.15 -19.71
N THR A 175 10.10 15.47 -18.84
CA THR A 175 11.29 16.20 -19.27
C THR A 175 12.27 15.28 -20.00
N SER A 176 12.93 15.79 -21.05
CA SER A 176 13.80 14.98 -21.92
C SER A 176 15.06 14.41 -21.24
N TYR A 177 15.39 14.90 -20.05
CA TYR A 177 16.55 14.46 -19.27
C TYR A 177 16.17 13.60 -18.05
N SER A 178 14.89 13.31 -17.86
CA SER A 178 14.42 12.45 -16.78
C SER A 178 14.45 10.98 -17.19
N VAL A 179 14.73 10.12 -16.23
CA VAL A 179 14.46 8.68 -16.36
C VAL A 179 12.96 8.46 -16.18
N LEU A 180 12.33 7.80 -17.14
CA LEU A 180 10.89 7.54 -17.13
C LEU A 180 10.62 6.09 -16.72
N LEU A 181 9.87 5.89 -15.63
CA LEU A 181 9.46 4.58 -15.15
C LEU A 181 7.95 4.42 -15.27
N ALA A 182 7.50 3.50 -16.11
CA ALA A 182 6.11 3.08 -16.22
C ALA A 182 5.89 1.84 -15.34
N PHE A 183 5.36 2.03 -14.13
CA PHE A 183 5.05 0.90 -13.23
C PHE A 183 3.76 0.21 -13.67
N MET A 184 3.89 -1.02 -14.12
CA MET A 184 2.78 -1.87 -14.58
C MET A 184 2.27 -2.72 -13.42
N VAL A 185 1.01 -2.51 -13.02
CA VAL A 185 0.42 -3.14 -11.83
C VAL A 185 -0.89 -3.84 -12.19
N GLY A 186 -1.09 -5.03 -11.63
CA GLY A 186 -2.29 -5.83 -11.85
C GLY A 186 -2.99 -6.23 -10.56
N LYS A 187 -4.29 -6.48 -10.63
CA LYS A 187 -5.08 -6.99 -9.52
C LYS A 187 -4.92 -8.50 -9.39
N THR A 188 -4.89 -9.20 -10.52
CA THR A 188 -4.81 -10.66 -10.61
C THR A 188 -3.51 -11.12 -11.28
N ARG A 189 -3.20 -12.41 -11.18
CA ARG A 189 -2.09 -13.01 -11.95
C ARG A 189 -2.33 -12.93 -13.44
N GLN A 190 -3.58 -13.04 -13.89
CA GLN A 190 -3.93 -12.91 -15.28
C GLN A 190 -3.59 -11.51 -15.81
N ASP A 191 -3.89 -10.45 -15.02
CA ASP A 191 -3.53 -9.08 -15.38
C ASP A 191 -2.01 -8.93 -15.56
N ILE A 192 -1.21 -9.57 -14.71
CA ILE A 192 0.26 -9.54 -14.81
C ILE A 192 0.73 -10.20 -16.11
N PHE A 193 0.14 -11.35 -16.51
CA PHE A 193 0.47 -12.00 -17.77
C PHE A 193 0.10 -11.13 -18.98
N GLU A 194 -1.07 -10.52 -18.98
CA GLU A 194 -1.52 -9.63 -20.05
C GLU A 194 -0.65 -8.38 -20.15
N LEU A 195 -0.30 -7.77 -19.03
CA LEU A 195 0.62 -6.63 -19.00
C LEU A 195 2.01 -7.00 -19.53
N LYS A 196 2.52 -8.17 -19.16
CA LYS A 196 3.80 -8.68 -19.69
C LYS A 196 3.76 -8.88 -21.20
N ASP A 197 2.66 -9.41 -21.72
CA ASP A 197 2.46 -9.60 -23.16
C ASP A 197 2.40 -8.24 -23.90
N ILE A 198 1.66 -7.27 -23.36
CA ILE A 198 1.60 -5.90 -23.88
C ILE A 198 2.98 -5.25 -23.90
N ILE A 199 3.76 -5.36 -22.82
CA ILE A 199 5.14 -4.84 -22.76
C ILE A 199 5.97 -5.49 -23.86
N ASN A 200 5.95 -6.81 -23.98
CA ASN A 200 6.76 -7.55 -24.95
C ASN A 200 6.44 -7.18 -26.39
N LYS A 201 5.17 -6.91 -26.71
CA LYS A 201 4.74 -6.48 -28.05
C LYS A 201 5.17 -5.04 -28.37
N ASN A 202 5.27 -4.18 -27.36
CA ASN A 202 5.42 -2.73 -27.56
C ASN A 202 6.76 -2.16 -27.09
N LYS A 203 7.62 -2.92 -26.40
CA LYS A 203 8.88 -2.43 -25.84
C LYS A 203 9.89 -1.90 -26.86
N GLN A 204 9.79 -2.32 -28.14
CA GLN A 204 10.62 -1.84 -29.25
C GLN A 204 10.00 -0.68 -30.02
N ASP A 205 8.77 -0.27 -29.71
CA ASP A 205 8.12 0.85 -30.36
C ASP A 205 8.88 2.16 -30.03
N GLU A 206 9.20 2.92 -31.09
CA GLU A 206 9.90 4.20 -30.97
C GLU A 206 9.26 5.21 -30.01
N ARG A 207 7.94 5.11 -29.83
CA ARG A 207 7.19 5.96 -28.89
C ARG A 207 7.62 5.71 -27.44
N PHE A 208 8.10 4.51 -27.12
CA PHE A 208 8.44 4.06 -25.76
C PHE A 208 9.94 3.82 -25.55
N LYS A 209 10.80 4.15 -26.50
CA LYS A 209 12.24 3.88 -26.47
C LYS A 209 13.00 4.41 -25.23
N ASN A 210 12.49 5.45 -24.61
CA ASN A 210 13.08 6.08 -23.42
C ASN A 210 12.31 5.76 -22.14
N ILE A 211 11.30 4.89 -22.21
CA ILE A 211 10.51 4.45 -21.06
C ILE A 211 11.07 3.10 -20.59
N CYS A 212 11.37 3.00 -19.31
CA CYS A 212 11.59 1.73 -18.67
C CYS A 212 10.26 1.24 -18.09
N PHE A 213 9.74 0.13 -18.61
CA PHE A 213 8.60 -0.55 -18.01
C PHE A 213 9.06 -1.30 -16.77
N VAL A 214 8.33 -1.17 -15.69
CA VAL A 214 8.59 -1.82 -14.41
C VAL A 214 7.39 -2.68 -14.05
N LEU A 215 7.44 -3.96 -14.38
CA LEU A 215 6.36 -4.89 -14.08
C LEU A 215 6.46 -5.34 -12.62
N LEU A 216 5.41 -5.11 -11.85
CA LEU A 216 5.26 -5.66 -10.50
C LEU A 216 4.73 -7.10 -10.63
N GLU A 217 5.59 -8.09 -10.30
CA GLU A 217 5.29 -9.52 -10.45
C GLU A 217 4.23 -10.04 -9.46
N SER A 218 4.05 -9.33 -8.35
CA SER A 218 3.06 -9.64 -7.33
C SER A 218 1.76 -8.87 -7.57
N PRO A 219 0.65 -9.53 -7.95
CA PRO A 219 -0.64 -8.87 -8.08
C PRO A 219 -1.14 -8.36 -6.73
N MET A 220 -1.99 -7.35 -6.74
CA MET A 220 -2.64 -6.86 -5.51
C MET A 220 -3.43 -7.96 -4.81
N GLY A 221 -4.12 -8.80 -5.57
CA GLY A 221 -5.04 -9.81 -5.07
C GLY A 221 -6.49 -9.30 -4.99
N GLU A 222 -7.44 -10.16 -5.33
CA GLU A 222 -8.86 -9.78 -5.29
C GLU A 222 -9.35 -9.52 -3.86
N LYS A 223 -8.88 -10.32 -2.90
CA LYS A 223 -9.24 -10.16 -1.48
C LYS A 223 -8.72 -8.84 -0.92
N GLU A 224 -7.50 -8.48 -1.28
CA GLU A 224 -6.86 -7.24 -0.86
C GLU A 224 -7.54 -6.04 -1.51
N TYR A 225 -7.92 -6.13 -2.78
CA TYR A 225 -8.72 -5.11 -3.46
C TYR A 225 -10.08 -4.93 -2.77
N GLU A 226 -10.82 -6.01 -2.50
CA GLU A 226 -12.11 -5.95 -1.80
C GLU A 226 -11.97 -5.33 -0.41
N ARG A 227 -10.92 -5.67 0.31
CA ARG A 227 -10.61 -5.10 1.63
C ARG A 227 -10.27 -3.60 1.55
N PHE A 228 -9.51 -3.20 0.53
CA PHE A 228 -9.24 -1.79 0.29
C PHE A 228 -10.54 -1.00 0.04
N ILE A 229 -11.41 -1.51 -0.82
CA ILE A 229 -12.72 -0.90 -1.09
C ILE A 229 -13.56 -0.81 0.17
N GLU A 230 -13.55 -1.84 1.00
CA GLU A 230 -14.25 -1.84 2.29
C GLU A 230 -13.73 -0.75 3.23
N TYR A 231 -12.41 -0.60 3.36
CA TYR A 231 -11.85 0.49 4.15
C TYR A 231 -12.25 1.87 3.60
N GLN A 232 -12.24 2.07 2.30
CA GLN A 232 -12.65 3.32 1.68
C GLN A 232 -14.14 3.59 1.87
N ALA A 233 -14.98 2.58 1.74
CA ALA A 233 -16.42 2.71 1.98
C ALA A 233 -16.73 3.07 3.45
N ASN A 234 -16.07 2.40 4.38
CA ASN A 234 -16.20 2.70 5.81
C ASN A 234 -15.67 4.11 6.14
N ALA A 235 -14.55 4.53 5.55
CA ALA A 235 -14.03 5.90 5.73
C ALA A 235 -15.01 6.96 5.21
N THR A 236 -15.59 6.72 4.04
CA THR A 236 -16.58 7.62 3.42
C THR A 236 -17.87 7.67 4.24
N CYS A 237 -18.37 6.52 4.70
CA CYS A 237 -19.53 6.44 5.58
C CYS A 237 -19.28 7.15 6.91
N ALA A 238 -18.14 6.90 7.55
CA ALA A 238 -17.76 7.59 8.79
C ALA A 238 -17.65 9.10 8.61
N GLN A 239 -17.15 9.57 7.47
CA GLN A 239 -17.11 11.00 7.14
C GLN A 239 -18.52 11.60 7.05
N LYS A 240 -19.45 10.93 6.36
CA LYS A 240 -20.85 11.38 6.24
C LYS A 240 -21.55 11.48 7.59
N HIS A 241 -21.21 10.60 8.52
CA HIS A 241 -21.76 10.59 9.88
C HIS A 241 -20.97 11.43 10.89
N GLY A 242 -19.95 12.19 10.46
CA GLY A 242 -19.14 13.05 11.33
C GLY A 242 -18.18 12.32 12.29
N LEU A 243 -17.90 11.03 12.03
CA LEU A 243 -17.09 10.16 12.88
C LEU A 243 -15.60 10.26 12.50
N ALA A 244 -14.99 11.42 12.78
CA ALA A 244 -13.63 11.77 12.31
C ALA A 244 -12.54 10.76 12.74
N ASN A 245 -12.63 10.16 13.92
CA ASN A 245 -11.64 9.18 14.39
C ASN A 245 -11.75 7.87 13.61
N GLN A 246 -12.96 7.40 13.34
CA GLN A 246 -13.18 6.21 12.51
C GLN A 246 -12.73 6.45 11.06
N GLN A 247 -13.10 7.59 10.48
CA GLN A 247 -12.65 7.98 9.14
C GLN A 247 -11.12 7.91 9.03
N LYS A 248 -10.39 8.51 9.98
CA LYS A 248 -8.92 8.48 10.01
C LYS A 248 -8.37 7.06 10.13
N THR A 249 -8.97 6.22 10.96
CA THR A 249 -8.55 4.83 11.14
C THR A 249 -8.72 4.04 9.85
N TYR A 250 -9.87 4.12 9.19
CA TYR A 250 -10.12 3.42 7.93
C TYR A 250 -9.21 3.94 6.80
N ALA A 251 -9.04 5.25 6.68
CA ALA A 251 -8.12 5.84 5.70
C ALA A 251 -6.67 5.40 5.92
N LYS A 252 -6.24 5.31 7.18
CA LYS A 252 -4.92 4.78 7.55
C LYS A 252 -4.78 3.31 7.14
N ASN A 253 -5.77 2.47 7.45
CA ASN A 253 -5.76 1.05 7.08
C ASN A 253 -5.65 0.86 5.55
N ALA A 254 -6.39 1.64 4.77
CA ALA A 254 -6.28 1.63 3.32
C ALA A 254 -4.88 2.04 2.82
N SER A 255 -4.29 3.07 3.42
CA SER A 255 -2.92 3.51 3.11
C SER A 255 -1.86 2.46 3.47
N GLU A 256 -2.03 1.77 4.60
CA GLU A 256 -1.14 0.68 5.02
C GLU A 256 -1.21 -0.51 4.07
N MET A 257 -2.38 -0.85 3.52
CA MET A 257 -2.51 -1.89 2.49
C MET A 257 -1.74 -1.52 1.22
N ILE A 258 -1.87 -0.28 0.73
CA ILE A 258 -1.10 0.20 -0.41
C ILE A 258 0.41 0.12 -0.11
N SER A 259 0.83 0.58 1.07
CA SER A 259 2.24 0.53 1.49
C SER A 259 2.77 -0.90 1.58
N GLY A 260 1.96 -1.83 2.09
CA GLY A 260 2.29 -3.26 2.17
C GLY A 260 2.52 -3.85 0.77
N TRP A 261 1.60 -3.59 -0.16
CA TRP A 261 1.73 -4.07 -1.53
C TRP A 261 2.94 -3.43 -2.25
N LEU A 262 3.16 -2.13 -2.09
CA LEU A 262 4.36 -1.46 -2.60
C LEU A 262 5.66 -1.99 -1.99
N GLY A 263 5.58 -2.62 -0.83
CA GLY A 263 6.68 -3.33 -0.22
C GLY A 263 7.26 -4.43 -1.10
N GLU A 264 6.46 -5.05 -1.98
CA GLU A 264 6.89 -6.03 -2.97
C GLU A 264 7.89 -5.43 -3.98
N ILE A 265 7.72 -4.15 -4.36
CA ILE A 265 8.69 -3.42 -5.18
C ILE A 265 10.04 -3.33 -4.45
N ARG A 266 10.00 -3.03 -3.17
CA ARG A 266 11.19 -2.96 -2.33
C ARG A 266 11.80 -4.34 -2.09
N GLY A 267 10.98 -5.37 -2.00
CA GLY A 267 11.39 -6.78 -1.89
C GLY A 267 12.07 -7.33 -3.15
N GLY A 268 11.95 -6.63 -4.28
CA GLY A 268 12.56 -7.03 -5.55
C GLY A 268 11.67 -7.90 -6.44
N ASN A 269 10.37 -7.95 -6.16
CA ASN A 269 9.40 -8.67 -7.01
C ASN A 269 9.00 -7.81 -8.22
N VAL A 270 9.99 -7.28 -8.92
CA VAL A 270 9.81 -6.44 -10.10
C VAL A 270 10.75 -6.84 -11.22
N THR A 271 10.26 -6.75 -12.45
CA THR A 271 11.07 -6.90 -13.67
C THR A 271 11.15 -5.57 -14.40
N PHE A 272 12.36 -5.11 -14.69
CA PHE A 272 12.60 -3.93 -15.51
C PHE A 272 12.75 -4.37 -16.96
N CYS A 273 11.99 -3.76 -17.85
CA CYS A 273 12.05 -3.98 -19.28
C CYS A 273 12.39 -2.67 -19.97
N LEU A 274 13.57 -2.60 -20.57
CA LEU A 274 14.00 -1.47 -21.39
C LEU A 274 14.41 -1.99 -22.75
N ARG A 275 13.65 -1.72 -23.78
CA ARG A 275 13.87 -2.27 -25.13
C ARG A 275 13.92 -3.81 -25.06
N ASP A 276 15.05 -4.44 -25.46
CA ASP A 276 15.20 -5.90 -25.46
C ASP A 276 15.70 -6.46 -24.12
N ASP A 277 16.17 -5.61 -23.22
CA ASP A 277 16.74 -6.03 -21.96
C ASP A 277 15.66 -6.24 -20.89
N GLU A 278 15.57 -7.44 -20.34
CA GLU A 278 14.81 -7.76 -19.13
C GLU A 278 15.79 -7.91 -17.97
N LEU A 279 15.64 -7.08 -16.95
CA LEU A 279 16.48 -7.10 -15.75
C LEU A 279 15.63 -7.48 -14.54
N PRO A 280 15.59 -8.77 -14.14
CA PRO A 280 14.96 -9.16 -12.90
C PRO A 280 15.79 -8.61 -11.72
N ILE A 281 15.12 -7.96 -10.77
CA ILE A 281 15.79 -7.38 -9.63
C ILE A 281 15.39 -8.13 -8.37
N SER A 282 16.40 -8.63 -7.68
CA SER A 282 16.25 -9.18 -6.34
C SER A 282 16.80 -8.19 -5.30
N GLY A 283 15.96 -7.87 -4.28
CA GLY A 283 16.39 -7.12 -3.11
C GLY A 283 16.29 -5.58 -3.22
N THR A 284 16.81 -4.88 -2.24
CA THR A 284 16.69 -3.43 -1.98
C THR A 284 17.45 -2.52 -2.97
N ARG A 285 17.65 -2.94 -4.22
CA ARG A 285 18.59 -2.28 -5.16
C ARG A 285 17.89 -1.44 -6.23
N LEU A 286 16.65 -1.02 -6.01
CA LEU A 286 15.87 -0.26 -6.99
C LEU A 286 16.63 0.95 -7.53
N ALA A 287 17.09 1.85 -6.65
CA ALA A 287 17.83 3.04 -7.06
C ALA A 287 19.18 2.72 -7.71
N SER A 288 19.90 1.72 -7.23
CA SER A 288 21.18 1.32 -7.83
C SER A 288 21.03 0.73 -9.22
N THR A 289 19.96 -0.03 -9.47
CA THR A 289 19.67 -0.55 -10.82
C THR A 289 19.33 0.57 -11.79
N ILE A 290 18.52 1.54 -11.35
CA ILE A 290 18.22 2.71 -12.18
C ILE A 290 19.50 3.47 -12.52
N ASN A 291 20.37 3.74 -11.52
CA ASN A 291 21.60 4.48 -11.73
C ASN A 291 22.63 3.73 -12.58
N ASN A 292 22.78 2.41 -12.39
CA ASN A 292 23.87 1.64 -12.96
C ASN A 292 23.53 0.92 -14.26
N SER A 293 22.24 0.70 -14.53
CA SER A 293 21.78 -0.06 -15.70
C SER A 293 20.82 0.75 -16.57
N ILE A 294 19.74 1.31 -15.99
CA ILE A 294 18.68 1.95 -16.77
C ILE A 294 19.12 3.32 -17.32
N ALA A 295 19.60 4.21 -16.45
CA ALA A 295 20.03 5.54 -16.88
C ALA A 295 21.16 5.51 -17.92
N PRO A 296 22.22 4.69 -17.78
CA PRO A 296 23.26 4.56 -18.83
C PRO A 296 22.75 3.99 -20.15
N ALA A 297 21.76 3.10 -20.13
CA ALA A 297 21.18 2.54 -21.35
C ALA A 297 20.31 3.55 -22.11
N ILE A 298 19.66 4.48 -21.40
CA ILE A 298 18.86 5.56 -21.98
C ILE A 298 19.77 6.72 -22.45
N PHE A 299 20.73 7.12 -21.60
CA PHE A 299 21.57 8.31 -21.81
C PHE A 299 23.02 7.92 -22.14
N THR A 300 23.23 7.38 -23.33
CA THR A 300 24.52 6.86 -23.78
C THR A 300 25.65 7.90 -23.86
N SER A 301 25.30 9.18 -23.98
CA SER A 301 26.27 10.30 -24.04
C SER A 301 26.31 11.12 -22.76
N GLY A 302 25.61 10.69 -21.70
CA GLY A 302 25.55 11.39 -20.41
C GLY A 302 26.71 11.05 -19.47
N PRO A 303 26.74 11.68 -18.28
CA PRO A 303 27.72 11.37 -17.24
C PRO A 303 27.71 9.91 -16.82
N GLU A 304 26.62 9.20 -17.01
CA GLU A 304 26.46 7.77 -16.73
C GLU A 304 27.33 6.87 -17.60
N ALA A 305 27.72 7.34 -18.78
CA ALA A 305 28.61 6.62 -19.69
C ALA A 305 30.08 6.65 -19.26
N LEU A 306 30.45 7.52 -18.32
CA LEU A 306 31.83 7.62 -17.84
C LEU A 306 32.14 6.49 -16.87
N GLU A 307 33.16 5.68 -17.22
CA GLU A 307 33.57 4.50 -16.45
C GLU A 307 33.99 4.85 -15.00
N ILE A 308 34.59 6.00 -14.79
CA ILE A 308 35.01 6.51 -13.48
C ILE A 308 33.82 6.71 -12.52
N ILE A 309 32.65 6.90 -13.06
CA ILE A 309 31.41 7.13 -12.34
C ILE A 309 30.76 5.80 -11.98
N ARG A 310 30.86 4.81 -12.86
CA ARG A 310 30.33 3.44 -12.63
C ARG A 310 31.06 2.71 -11.52
N THR A 311 32.33 3.00 -11.30
CA THR A 311 33.20 2.31 -10.30
C THR A 311 33.11 2.90 -8.89
N ARG A 312 32.56 4.10 -8.71
CA ARG A 312 32.43 4.76 -7.40
C ARG A 312 31.02 4.71 -6.85
N SER A 313 30.81 3.83 -5.89
CA SER A 313 29.49 3.53 -5.30
C SER A 313 28.98 4.54 -4.27
N SER A 314 29.66 5.65 -3.96
CA SER A 314 29.18 6.60 -2.95
C SER A 314 28.45 7.80 -3.56
N ASN A 315 27.15 7.87 -3.34
CA ASN A 315 26.27 8.96 -3.73
C ASN A 315 26.72 10.36 -3.23
N THR A 316 27.51 10.42 -2.16
CA THR A 316 28.02 11.66 -1.60
C THR A 316 29.10 12.28 -2.49
N PHE A 317 29.86 11.45 -3.19
CA PHE A 317 30.88 11.90 -4.12
C PHE A 317 30.25 12.54 -5.37
N TRP A 318 29.17 11.95 -5.89
CA TRP A 318 28.43 12.44 -7.02
C TRP A 318 27.88 13.86 -6.81
N ARG A 319 27.17 14.08 -5.71
CA ARG A 319 26.51 15.35 -5.44
C ARG A 319 27.48 16.51 -5.18
N LYS A 320 28.62 16.24 -4.53
CA LYS A 320 29.53 17.33 -4.13
C LYS A 320 30.68 17.57 -5.10
N SER A 321 31.27 16.52 -5.66
CA SER A 321 32.49 16.65 -6.48
C SER A 321 32.19 16.78 -7.97
N LEU A 322 31.19 16.04 -8.48
CA LEU A 322 30.90 16.07 -9.91
C LEU A 322 30.14 17.31 -10.32
N VAL A 323 29.10 17.67 -9.55
CA VAL A 323 28.35 18.92 -9.81
C VAL A 323 29.28 20.11 -9.73
N LYS A 324 30.17 20.15 -8.73
CA LYS A 324 31.17 21.20 -8.60
C LYS A 324 32.17 21.19 -9.76
N ALA A 325 32.73 20.02 -10.10
CA ALA A 325 33.67 19.91 -11.22
C ALA A 325 33.02 20.23 -12.57
N THR A 326 31.76 19.85 -12.77
CA THR A 326 31.02 20.17 -14.00
C THR A 326 30.73 21.67 -14.08
N VAL A 327 30.30 22.29 -12.97
CA VAL A 327 30.07 23.74 -12.90
C VAL A 327 31.37 24.51 -13.12
N ASP A 328 32.45 24.12 -12.43
CA ASP A 328 33.75 24.75 -12.56
C ASP A 328 34.31 24.63 -14.00
N ASN A 329 34.13 23.47 -14.66
CA ASN A 329 34.53 23.28 -16.06
C ASN A 329 33.67 24.11 -17.03
N VAL A 330 32.33 24.15 -16.84
CA VAL A 330 31.47 24.98 -17.68
C VAL A 330 31.79 26.48 -17.52
N LEU A 331 32.05 26.91 -16.29
CA LEU A 331 32.43 28.31 -16.03
C LEU A 331 33.82 28.64 -16.59
N SER A 332 34.78 27.71 -16.63
CA SER A 332 36.10 27.93 -17.21
C SER A 332 36.13 27.97 -18.75
N PHE A 333 35.10 27.46 -19.41
CA PHE A 333 34.93 27.58 -20.87
C PHE A 333 34.32 28.91 -21.32
N HIS A 334 33.81 29.71 -20.39
CA HIS A 334 33.18 31.00 -20.67
C HIS A 334 34.01 32.22 -20.16
N THR A 335 35.20 31.99 -19.64
CA THR A 335 36.20 33.03 -19.34
C THR A 335 37.41 32.90 -20.29
#